data_b223bf2935d25d48070be1919e9d6946
#
_entry.id   b223bf2935d25d48070be1919e9d6946
#
_cell.length_a   1.000
_cell.length_b   1.000
_cell.length_c   1.000
_cell.angle_alpha   90.00
_cell.angle_beta   90.00
_cell.angle_gamma   90.00
#
_symmetry.space_group_name_H-M   'P 1'
#
loop_
_entity.id
_entity.type
_entity.pdbx_description
1 polymer ?
#
loop_
_entity_poly.entity_id
_entity_poly.type
_entity_poly.pdbx_seq_one_letter_code
_entity_poly.pdbx_strand_id
1 'polypeptide(L)'
;MNSVIFLYAAIAIDVGLCVKWHFDDKREAEREQQAELHRKQAAEERLKKTQAHLDELDEEIEKTKAERERVERQYAPKIKASSVTSFRHHYDVVGESFDNEDGTSRQEILGAIANCEPPYEDCEVSLDEFDYKGERALAVKVNGDQIGCIARGNLDAVFNDLEFTDAITLKVFGGENGKSYGAAITLIANADE
;
A
#
# COMPACT_ATOMS: atom_id res chain seq x y z
N MET A 1 -56.51 -47.92 54.45
CA MET A 1 -55.26 -47.27 54.97
C MET A 1 -54.21 -47.12 53.96
N ASN A 2 -54.12 -47.96 52.91
CA ASN A 2 -53.00 -47.91 51.90
C ASN A 2 -53.08 -46.73 50.95
N SER A 3 -54.24 -46.18 50.57
CA SER A 3 -54.35 -45.10 49.59
C SER A 3 -53.79 -43.73 50.06
N VAL A 4 -53.84 -43.49 51.33
CA VAL A 4 -53.30 -42.21 51.89
C VAL A 4 -51.79 -42.20 51.92
N ILE A 5 -51.16 -43.33 52.16
CA ILE A 5 -49.70 -43.49 52.17
C ILE A 5 -49.14 -43.28 50.76
N PHE A 6 -49.79 -43.78 49.71
CA PHE A 6 -49.41 -43.57 48.32
C PHE A 6 -49.52 -42.11 47.88
N LEU A 7 -50.54 -41.38 48.37
CA LEU A 7 -50.73 -39.96 48.09
C LEU A 7 -49.59 -39.11 48.69
N TYR A 8 -49.19 -39.36 49.93
CA TYR A 8 -48.10 -38.70 50.61
C TYR A 8 -46.75 -38.99 49.96
N ALA A 9 -46.54 -40.22 49.51
CA ALA A 9 -45.31 -40.61 48.78
C ALA A 9 -45.22 -39.90 47.43
N ALA A 10 -46.29 -39.79 46.67
CA ALA A 10 -46.33 -39.10 45.39
C ALA A 10 -46.04 -37.58 45.57
N ILE A 11 -46.65 -36.94 46.56
CA ILE A 11 -46.39 -35.51 46.86
C ILE A 11 -44.94 -35.28 47.29
N ALA A 12 -44.35 -36.17 48.07
CA ALA A 12 -42.95 -36.04 48.50
C ALA A 12 -41.98 -36.17 47.33
N ILE A 13 -42.30 -37.01 46.34
CA ILE A 13 -41.49 -37.16 45.12
C ILE A 13 -41.59 -35.91 44.24
N ASP A 14 -42.79 -35.36 44.05
CA ASP A 14 -43.01 -34.12 43.27
C ASP A 14 -42.30 -32.93 43.89
N VAL A 15 -42.41 -32.76 45.20
CA VAL A 15 -41.69 -31.68 45.92
C VAL A 15 -40.17 -31.87 45.80
N GLY A 16 -39.69 -33.09 45.95
CA GLY A 16 -38.26 -33.40 45.79
C GLY A 16 -37.73 -33.11 44.38
N LEU A 17 -38.52 -33.41 43.34
CA LEU A 17 -38.17 -33.09 41.95
C LEU A 17 -38.20 -31.60 41.70
N CYS A 18 -39.19 -30.84 42.18
CA CYS A 18 -39.24 -29.40 42.05
C CYS A 18 -38.07 -28.70 42.77
N VAL A 19 -37.70 -29.14 43.96
CA VAL A 19 -36.54 -28.64 44.68
C VAL A 19 -35.24 -28.90 43.92
N LYS A 20 -35.08 -30.13 43.45
CA LYS A 20 -33.91 -30.51 42.66
C LYS A 20 -33.81 -29.64 41.38
N TRP A 21 -34.90 -29.50 40.65
CA TRP A 21 -34.97 -28.67 39.43
C TRP A 21 -34.58 -27.23 39.68
N HIS A 22 -35.11 -26.63 40.76
CA HIS A 22 -34.78 -25.27 41.17
C HIS A 22 -33.27 -25.09 41.51
N PHE A 23 -32.66 -26.08 42.16
CA PHE A 23 -31.24 -26.04 42.47
C PHE A 23 -30.37 -26.25 41.24
N ASP A 24 -30.78 -27.09 40.28
CA ASP A 24 -30.04 -27.34 39.05
C ASP A 24 -30.11 -26.07 38.16
N ASP A 25 -31.25 -25.43 38.02
CA ASP A 25 -31.47 -24.17 37.29
C ASP A 25 -30.58 -23.03 37.84
N LYS A 26 -30.55 -22.91 39.19
CA LYS A 26 -29.67 -21.92 39.84
C LYS A 26 -28.19 -22.18 39.60
N ARG A 27 -27.75 -23.42 39.61
CA ARG A 27 -26.36 -23.80 39.32
C ARG A 27 -25.99 -23.56 37.87
N GLU A 28 -26.93 -23.73 36.97
CA GLU A 28 -26.74 -23.45 35.55
C GLU A 28 -26.57 -21.96 35.29
N ALA A 29 -27.44 -21.14 35.90
CA ALA A 29 -27.34 -19.67 35.85
C ALA A 29 -26.00 -19.16 36.45
N GLU A 30 -25.55 -19.73 37.56
CA GLU A 30 -24.23 -19.38 38.15
C GLU A 30 -23.05 -19.75 37.22
N ARG A 31 -23.11 -20.90 36.53
CA ARG A 31 -22.10 -21.31 35.55
C ARG A 31 -22.07 -20.39 34.32
N GLU A 32 -23.25 -20.00 33.84
CA GLU A 32 -23.34 -19.05 32.72
C GLU A 32 -22.75 -17.69 33.07
N GLN A 33 -23.08 -17.16 34.27
CA GLN A 33 -22.52 -15.90 34.76
C GLN A 33 -20.98 -15.98 34.89
N GLN A 34 -20.46 -17.08 35.44
CA GLN A 34 -19.01 -17.28 35.53
C GLN A 34 -18.37 -17.37 34.16
N ALA A 35 -18.97 -18.09 33.20
CA ALA A 35 -18.49 -18.22 31.84
C ALA A 35 -18.47 -16.86 31.11
N GLU A 36 -19.52 -16.04 31.33
CA GLU A 36 -19.58 -14.70 30.77
C GLU A 36 -18.50 -13.76 31.36
N LEU A 37 -18.29 -13.84 32.67
CA LEU A 37 -17.22 -13.09 33.35
C LEU A 37 -15.84 -13.47 32.80
N HIS A 38 -15.57 -14.74 32.65
CA HIS A 38 -14.32 -15.23 32.05
C HIS A 38 -14.13 -14.78 30.60
N ARG A 39 -15.22 -14.77 29.80
CA ARG A 39 -15.16 -14.25 28.43
C ARG A 39 -14.84 -12.76 28.41
N LYS A 40 -15.44 -11.96 29.29
CA LYS A 40 -15.15 -10.53 29.42
C LYS A 40 -13.69 -10.27 29.82
N GLN A 41 -13.20 -10.99 30.82
CA GLN A 41 -11.80 -10.89 31.26
C GLN A 41 -10.81 -11.27 30.15
N ALA A 42 -11.08 -12.35 29.43
CA ALA A 42 -10.25 -12.79 28.31
C ALA A 42 -10.27 -11.78 27.14
N ALA A 43 -11.41 -11.13 26.88
CA ALA A 43 -11.53 -10.07 25.88
C ALA A 43 -10.75 -8.81 26.29
N GLU A 44 -10.84 -8.39 27.53
CA GLU A 44 -10.06 -7.27 28.07
C GLU A 44 -8.55 -7.53 28.00
N GLU A 45 -8.13 -8.73 28.33
CA GLU A 45 -6.69 -9.10 28.26
C GLU A 45 -6.16 -9.08 26.82
N ARG A 46 -6.98 -9.57 25.86
CA ARG A 46 -6.65 -9.47 24.44
C ARG A 46 -6.55 -8.02 23.98
N LEU A 47 -7.49 -7.18 24.40
CA LEU A 47 -7.48 -5.75 24.06
C LEU A 47 -6.23 -5.06 24.57
N LYS A 48 -5.85 -5.32 25.83
CA LYS A 48 -4.62 -4.78 26.44
C LYS A 48 -3.34 -5.23 25.69
N LYS A 49 -3.28 -6.50 25.27
CA LYS A 49 -2.16 -7.02 24.48
C LYS A 49 -2.07 -6.37 23.11
N THR A 50 -3.22 -6.17 22.45
CA THR A 50 -3.26 -5.48 21.15
C THR A 50 -2.85 -4.02 21.28
N GLN A 51 -3.32 -3.33 22.32
CA GLN A 51 -2.93 -1.94 22.58
C GLN A 51 -1.43 -1.81 22.84
N ALA A 52 -0.86 -2.67 23.69
CA ALA A 52 0.58 -2.66 23.95
C ALA A 52 1.43 -2.90 22.69
N HIS A 53 0.94 -3.76 21.78
CA HIS A 53 1.61 -4.00 20.50
C HIS A 53 1.51 -2.82 19.55
N LEU A 54 0.38 -2.10 19.55
CA LEU A 54 0.23 -0.86 18.78
C LEU A 54 1.18 0.23 19.29
N ASP A 55 1.26 0.39 20.61
CA ASP A 55 2.15 1.38 21.24
C ASP A 55 3.64 1.07 20.90
N GLU A 56 4.02 -0.22 20.84
CA GLU A 56 5.37 -0.64 20.43
C GLU A 56 5.65 -0.33 18.95
N LEU A 57 4.68 -0.57 18.07
CA LEU A 57 4.79 -0.24 16.65
C LEU A 57 4.89 1.28 16.41
N ASP A 58 4.13 2.08 17.14
CA ASP A 58 4.19 3.54 17.05
C ASP A 58 5.58 4.06 17.49
N GLU A 59 6.17 3.48 18.52
CA GLU A 59 7.53 3.82 18.95
C GLU A 59 8.59 3.44 17.88
N GLU A 60 8.41 2.32 17.21
CA GLU A 60 9.31 1.87 16.13
C GLU A 60 9.19 2.77 14.89
N ILE A 61 7.97 3.20 14.54
CA ILE A 61 7.72 4.16 13.47
C ILE A 61 8.39 5.49 13.76
N GLU A 62 8.28 6.03 14.97
CA GLU A 62 8.92 7.29 15.35
C GLU A 62 10.46 7.19 15.32
N LYS A 63 11.03 6.07 15.75
CA LYS A 63 12.49 5.82 15.63
C LYS A 63 12.93 5.80 14.16
N THR A 64 12.16 5.14 13.30
CA THR A 64 12.46 5.04 11.87
C THR A 64 12.37 6.40 11.19
N LYS A 65 11.37 7.22 11.53
CA LYS A 65 11.25 8.61 11.05
C LYS A 65 12.44 9.47 11.49
N ALA A 66 12.81 9.40 12.78
CA ALA A 66 13.93 10.17 13.30
C ALA A 66 15.26 9.78 12.62
N GLU A 67 15.44 8.49 12.31
CA GLU A 67 16.62 8.01 11.60
C GLU A 67 16.63 8.46 10.12
N ARG A 68 15.48 8.44 9.44
CA ARG A 68 15.34 9.01 8.08
C ARG A 68 15.67 10.49 8.06
N GLU A 69 15.11 11.30 8.95
CA GLU A 69 15.41 12.72 9.05
C GLU A 69 16.90 12.98 9.37
N ARG A 70 17.52 12.11 10.15
CA ARG A 70 18.96 12.21 10.43
C ARG A 70 19.80 11.93 9.21
N VAL A 71 19.42 10.89 8.44
CA VAL A 71 20.08 10.53 7.18
C VAL A 71 19.86 11.64 6.15
N GLU A 72 18.64 12.16 5.98
CA GLU A 72 18.36 13.28 5.09
C GLU A 72 19.17 14.53 5.44
N ARG A 73 19.29 14.89 6.75
CA ARG A 73 20.15 16.01 7.17
C ARG A 73 21.64 15.76 6.94
N GLN A 74 22.08 14.52 7.02
CA GLN A 74 23.49 14.15 6.81
C GLN A 74 23.85 14.11 5.32
N TYR A 75 22.88 13.73 4.47
CA TYR A 75 23.02 13.63 3.02
C TYR A 75 22.31 14.77 2.27
N ALA A 76 21.65 15.71 2.99
CA ALA A 76 21.18 16.94 2.36
C ALA A 76 22.38 17.60 1.69
N PRO A 77 22.44 17.66 0.36
CA PRO A 77 23.53 18.35 -0.30
C PRO A 77 23.54 19.77 0.28
N LYS A 78 24.69 20.27 0.71
CA LYS A 78 24.88 21.68 1.00
C LYS A 78 24.79 22.42 -0.33
N ILE A 79 23.59 22.47 -0.87
CA ILE A 79 23.27 23.25 -2.04
C ILE A 79 23.37 24.70 -1.57
N LYS A 80 24.49 25.33 -1.87
CA LYS A 80 24.49 26.79 -1.94
C LYS A 80 23.35 27.13 -2.87
N ALA A 81 22.43 27.99 -2.43
CA ALA A 81 21.38 28.55 -3.26
C ALA A 81 22.06 29.17 -4.50
N SER A 82 22.31 28.37 -5.51
CA SER A 82 22.62 28.82 -6.84
C SER A 82 21.26 29.09 -7.48
N SER A 83 21.08 30.28 -8.00
CA SER A 83 19.94 30.65 -8.83
C SER A 83 19.51 29.48 -9.69
N VAL A 84 18.28 28.99 -9.48
CA VAL A 84 17.69 27.92 -10.30
C VAL A 84 17.70 28.45 -11.72
N THR A 85 18.62 27.96 -12.51
CA THR A 85 18.70 28.28 -13.93
C THR A 85 17.66 27.40 -14.61
N SER A 86 16.79 27.99 -15.42
CA SER A 86 15.89 27.22 -16.26
C SER A 86 16.68 26.18 -17.06
N PHE A 87 16.21 24.93 -17.07
CA PHE A 87 16.85 23.87 -17.84
C PHE A 87 15.83 23.07 -18.65
N ARG A 88 16.35 22.42 -19.70
CA ARG A 88 15.65 21.40 -20.48
C ARG A 88 16.59 20.25 -20.71
N HIS A 89 16.42 19.19 -19.95
CA HIS A 89 17.27 17.98 -20.09
C HIS A 89 16.48 16.86 -20.75
N HIS A 90 17.10 16.24 -21.77
CA HIS A 90 16.51 15.15 -22.54
C HIS A 90 17.10 13.82 -22.09
N TYR A 91 16.22 12.84 -21.92
CA TYR A 91 16.59 11.49 -21.53
C TYR A 91 15.89 10.48 -22.40
N ASP A 92 16.69 9.60 -23.05
CA ASP A 92 16.16 8.51 -23.84
C ASP A 92 15.49 7.46 -22.92
N VAL A 93 14.35 6.98 -23.36
CA VAL A 93 13.67 5.83 -22.76
C VAL A 93 14.28 4.57 -23.36
N VAL A 94 14.46 3.54 -22.56
CA VAL A 94 14.97 2.24 -22.98
C VAL A 94 13.99 1.13 -22.59
N GLY A 95 14.10 -0.01 -23.29
CA GLY A 95 13.25 -1.16 -22.98
C GLY A 95 11.85 -1.10 -23.59
N GLU A 96 11.66 -0.29 -24.61
CA GLU A 96 10.39 -0.14 -25.35
C GLU A 96 10.00 -1.41 -26.12
N SER A 97 10.93 -2.31 -26.36
CA SER A 97 10.70 -3.59 -27.07
C SER A 97 10.20 -4.72 -26.17
N PHE A 98 10.10 -4.47 -24.86
CA PHE A 98 9.57 -5.46 -23.92
C PHE A 98 8.06 -5.28 -23.72
N ASP A 99 7.42 -6.35 -23.26
CA ASP A 99 6.04 -6.31 -22.81
C ASP A 99 5.98 -5.96 -21.31
N ASN A 100 4.88 -5.40 -20.89
CA ASN A 100 4.56 -5.15 -19.48
C ASN A 100 4.19 -6.47 -18.77
N GLU A 101 4.13 -6.46 -17.45
CA GLU A 101 3.79 -7.66 -16.65
C GLU A 101 2.39 -8.23 -16.96
N ASP A 102 1.48 -7.38 -17.40
CA ASP A 102 0.13 -7.75 -17.82
C ASP A 102 0.06 -8.32 -19.25
N GLY A 103 1.21 -8.35 -19.96
CA GLY A 103 1.33 -8.80 -21.33
C GLY A 103 1.06 -7.73 -22.40
N THR A 104 0.80 -6.48 -21.99
CA THR A 104 0.59 -5.37 -22.92
C THR A 104 1.91 -4.95 -23.57
N SER A 105 1.94 -4.85 -24.90
CA SER A 105 3.14 -4.46 -25.64
C SER A 105 3.42 -2.96 -25.49
N ARG A 106 4.61 -2.61 -25.07
CA ARG A 106 5.05 -1.19 -25.00
C ARG A 106 5.09 -0.55 -26.37
N GLN A 107 5.37 -1.33 -27.43
CA GLN A 107 5.33 -0.85 -28.82
C GLN A 107 3.90 -0.49 -29.27
N GLU A 108 2.90 -1.25 -28.83
CA GLU A 108 1.49 -0.93 -29.11
C GLU A 108 1.06 0.35 -28.38
N ILE A 109 1.46 0.51 -27.10
CA ILE A 109 1.20 1.74 -26.34
C ILE A 109 1.86 2.94 -27.03
N LEU A 110 3.14 2.84 -27.41
CA LEU A 110 3.84 3.92 -28.10
C LEU A 110 3.22 4.25 -29.45
N GLY A 111 2.73 3.24 -30.18
CA GLY A 111 1.98 3.43 -31.43
C GLY A 111 0.69 4.20 -31.21
N ALA A 112 -0.08 3.84 -30.20
CA ALA A 112 -1.31 4.54 -29.83
C ALA A 112 -1.05 5.99 -29.40
N ILE A 113 -0.01 6.24 -28.62
CA ILE A 113 0.45 7.60 -28.24
C ILE A 113 0.82 8.42 -29.47
N ALA A 114 1.60 7.85 -30.38
CA ALA A 114 2.06 8.54 -31.59
C ALA A 114 0.90 8.93 -32.51
N ASN A 115 -0.18 8.15 -32.49
CA ASN A 115 -1.38 8.38 -33.31
C ASN A 115 -2.48 9.14 -32.56
N CYS A 116 -2.26 9.53 -31.29
CA CYS A 116 -3.27 10.13 -30.40
C CYS A 116 -4.54 9.28 -30.30
N GLU A 117 -4.40 7.96 -30.22
CA GLU A 117 -5.51 7.03 -30.10
C GLU A 117 -5.98 6.93 -28.63
N PRO A 118 -7.28 6.76 -28.34
CA PRO A 118 -7.76 6.53 -26.99
C PRO A 118 -7.07 5.33 -26.32
N PRO A 119 -6.69 5.38 -25.04
CA PRO A 119 -6.91 6.48 -24.08
C PRO A 119 -5.79 7.54 -24.02
N TYR A 120 -4.93 7.65 -25.04
CA TYR A 120 -3.74 8.50 -25.07
C TYR A 120 -3.94 9.82 -25.84
N GLU A 121 -5.19 10.31 -25.93
CA GLU A 121 -5.49 11.63 -26.49
C GLU A 121 -4.87 12.75 -25.65
N ASP A 122 -4.91 12.60 -24.31
CA ASP A 122 -4.23 13.43 -23.33
C ASP A 122 -3.21 12.56 -22.58
N CYS A 123 -1.92 12.86 -22.76
CA CYS A 123 -0.83 12.09 -22.17
C CYS A 123 -0.33 12.71 -20.87
N GLU A 124 -0.60 12.08 -19.74
CA GLU A 124 0.04 12.38 -18.47
C GLU A 124 1.27 11.49 -18.28
N VAL A 125 2.45 12.11 -18.23
CA VAL A 125 3.72 11.41 -18.10
C VAL A 125 4.13 11.39 -16.62
N SER A 126 4.42 10.21 -16.09
CA SER A 126 4.93 10.01 -14.75
C SER A 126 6.18 9.15 -14.74
N LEU A 127 6.97 9.31 -13.67
CA LEU A 127 8.19 8.56 -13.43
C LEU A 127 8.04 7.82 -12.10
N ASP A 128 8.09 6.49 -12.13
CA ASP A 128 7.92 5.65 -10.95
C ASP A 128 9.22 4.89 -10.65
N GLU A 129 9.70 5.02 -9.42
CA GLU A 129 10.84 4.26 -8.94
C GLU A 129 10.44 2.84 -8.60
N PHE A 130 11.26 1.87 -9.00
CA PHE A 130 11.08 0.45 -8.68
C PHE A 130 12.43 -0.26 -8.53
N ASP A 131 12.41 -1.44 -7.91
CA ASP A 131 13.57 -2.32 -7.82
C ASP A 131 13.61 -3.26 -9.03
N TYR A 132 14.70 -3.23 -9.75
CA TYR A 132 14.97 -4.17 -10.84
C TYR A 132 16.18 -5.03 -10.49
N LYS A 133 15.94 -6.27 -10.04
CA LYS A 133 16.97 -7.24 -9.67
C LYS A 133 17.95 -6.74 -8.59
N GLY A 134 17.45 -6.04 -7.59
CA GLY A 134 18.23 -5.48 -6.50
C GLY A 134 18.89 -4.14 -6.83
N GLU A 135 18.56 -3.52 -7.96
CA GLU A 135 19.06 -2.22 -8.37
C GLU A 135 17.90 -1.23 -8.56
N ARG A 136 18.16 0.00 -8.20
CA ARG A 136 17.21 1.11 -8.38
C ARG A 136 16.99 1.36 -9.85
N ALA A 137 15.75 1.45 -10.28
CA ALA A 137 15.34 1.74 -11.65
C ALA A 137 14.19 2.74 -11.66
N LEU A 138 13.99 3.41 -12.80
CA LEU A 138 12.95 4.42 -12.96
C LEU A 138 12.12 4.09 -14.21
N ALA A 139 10.87 3.70 -13.99
CA ALA A 139 9.91 3.45 -15.06
C ALA A 139 9.34 4.76 -15.59
N VAL A 140 9.18 4.84 -16.91
CA VAL A 140 8.46 5.92 -17.58
C VAL A 140 7.06 5.40 -17.91
N LYS A 141 6.03 6.12 -17.43
CA LYS A 141 4.63 5.76 -17.62
C LYS A 141 3.86 6.88 -18.29
N VAL A 142 2.85 6.50 -19.08
CA VAL A 142 1.89 7.42 -19.68
C VAL A 142 0.50 6.94 -19.31
N ASN A 143 -0.29 7.79 -18.67
CA ASN A 143 -1.63 7.46 -18.16
C ASN A 143 -1.64 6.21 -17.24
N GLY A 144 -0.50 5.91 -16.59
CA GLY A 144 -0.30 4.73 -15.74
C GLY A 144 0.34 3.52 -16.44
N ASP A 145 0.36 3.47 -17.78
CA ASP A 145 0.93 2.38 -18.54
C ASP A 145 2.44 2.59 -18.77
N GLN A 146 3.24 1.59 -18.46
CA GLN A 146 4.68 1.67 -18.62
C GLN A 146 5.06 1.56 -20.10
N ILE A 147 5.84 2.53 -20.58
CA ILE A 147 6.38 2.58 -21.95
C ILE A 147 7.86 2.22 -22.03
N GLY A 148 8.57 2.19 -20.90
CA GLY A 148 9.97 1.87 -20.82
C GLY A 148 10.56 2.31 -19.48
N CYS A 149 11.89 2.48 -19.47
CA CYS A 149 12.64 2.91 -18.29
C CYS A 149 13.68 3.95 -18.68
N ILE A 150 14.18 4.71 -17.71
CA ILE A 150 15.36 5.54 -17.89
C ILE A 150 16.62 4.65 -17.93
N ALA A 151 17.53 4.93 -18.87
CA ALA A 151 18.78 4.23 -18.95
C ALA A 151 19.59 4.37 -17.64
N ARG A 152 20.15 3.25 -17.15
CA ARG A 152 20.86 3.20 -15.86
C ARG A 152 21.93 4.30 -15.70
N GLY A 153 22.66 4.61 -16.78
CA GLY A 153 23.70 5.66 -16.74
C GLY A 153 23.18 7.08 -16.53
N ASN A 154 21.85 7.30 -16.67
CA ASN A 154 21.21 8.60 -16.53
C ASN A 154 20.43 8.74 -15.22
N LEU A 155 20.30 7.68 -14.41
CA LEU A 155 19.46 7.69 -13.22
C LEU A 155 19.84 8.81 -12.25
N ASP A 156 21.12 8.93 -11.90
CA ASP A 156 21.57 9.95 -10.94
C ASP A 156 21.29 11.37 -11.45
N ALA A 157 21.47 11.61 -12.78
CA ALA A 157 21.18 12.89 -13.40
C ALA A 157 19.68 13.19 -13.36
N VAL A 158 18.84 12.22 -13.72
CA VAL A 158 17.38 12.35 -13.68
C VAL A 158 16.88 12.62 -12.27
N PHE A 159 17.38 11.90 -11.25
CA PHE A 159 16.97 12.13 -9.86
C PHE A 159 17.35 13.52 -9.36
N ASN A 160 18.51 14.04 -9.75
CA ASN A 160 18.92 15.39 -9.42
C ASN A 160 18.04 16.45 -10.10
N ASP A 161 17.68 16.21 -11.36
CA ASP A 161 16.84 17.14 -12.12
C ASP A 161 15.38 17.15 -11.64
N LEU A 162 14.87 15.98 -11.21
CA LEU A 162 13.48 15.86 -10.73
C LEU A 162 13.16 16.76 -9.55
N GLU A 163 14.14 17.06 -8.68
CA GLU A 163 13.95 18.00 -7.56
C GLU A 163 13.55 19.40 -8.00
N PHE A 164 13.88 19.79 -9.24
CA PHE A 164 13.67 21.12 -9.78
C PHE A 164 12.76 21.13 -11.02
N THR A 165 12.16 19.98 -11.36
CA THR A 165 11.33 19.82 -12.56
C THR A 165 9.91 20.31 -12.31
N ASP A 166 9.45 21.26 -13.11
CA ASP A 166 8.08 21.76 -13.10
C ASP A 166 7.18 20.99 -14.07
N ALA A 167 7.76 20.48 -15.16
CA ALA A 167 7.01 19.75 -16.18
C ALA A 167 7.85 18.65 -16.83
N ILE A 168 7.17 17.55 -17.19
CA ILE A 168 7.73 16.43 -17.96
C ILE A 168 7.00 16.37 -19.27
N THR A 169 7.74 16.36 -20.38
CA THR A 169 7.17 16.15 -21.71
C THR A 169 7.70 14.88 -22.35
N LEU A 170 6.89 14.24 -23.17
CA LEU A 170 7.23 13.03 -23.90
C LEU A 170 7.30 13.32 -25.40
N LYS A 171 8.28 12.72 -26.04
CA LYS A 171 8.39 12.67 -27.49
C LYS A 171 8.49 11.22 -27.92
N VAL A 172 7.54 10.76 -28.75
CA VAL A 172 7.58 9.47 -29.42
C VAL A 172 8.08 9.68 -30.85
N PHE A 173 8.90 8.78 -31.33
CA PHE A 173 9.49 8.82 -32.67
C PHE A 173 9.60 7.42 -33.25
N GLY A 174 9.77 7.31 -34.58
CA GLY A 174 9.83 6.02 -35.27
C GLY A 174 8.46 5.54 -35.76
N GLY A 175 8.30 4.21 -35.84
CA GLY A 175 7.04 3.58 -36.31
C GLY A 175 6.85 3.59 -37.84
N GLU A 176 7.60 4.40 -38.58
CA GLU A 176 7.48 4.47 -40.03
C GLU A 176 8.15 3.26 -40.71
N ASN A 177 7.53 2.77 -41.78
CA ASN A 177 8.04 1.66 -42.57
C ASN A 177 8.34 0.36 -41.79
N GLY A 178 7.53 0.08 -40.75
CA GLY A 178 7.68 -1.12 -39.92
C GLY A 178 8.85 -1.06 -38.92
N LYS A 179 9.41 0.12 -38.67
CA LYS A 179 10.40 0.32 -37.61
C LYS A 179 9.74 0.41 -36.27
N SER A 180 10.44 0.01 -35.22
CA SER A 180 10.00 0.17 -33.84
C SER A 180 9.86 1.64 -33.46
N TYR A 181 8.92 1.91 -32.55
CA TYR A 181 8.82 3.20 -31.87
C TYR A 181 9.92 3.34 -30.83
N GLY A 182 10.43 4.54 -30.66
CA GLY A 182 11.28 4.96 -29.56
C GLY A 182 10.64 6.12 -28.82
N ALA A 183 11.13 6.39 -27.62
CA ALA A 183 10.63 7.49 -26.81
C ALA A 183 11.78 8.24 -26.12
N ALA A 184 11.56 9.51 -25.86
CA ALA A 184 12.42 10.33 -24.99
C ALA A 184 11.57 11.24 -24.14
N ILE A 185 11.98 11.46 -22.90
CA ILE A 185 11.38 12.45 -22.02
C ILE A 185 12.24 13.71 -21.96
N THR A 186 11.60 14.83 -21.66
CA THR A 186 12.29 16.08 -21.36
C THR A 186 11.81 16.57 -19.99
N LEU A 187 12.74 16.77 -19.08
CA LEU A 187 12.53 17.43 -17.81
C LEU A 187 12.73 18.94 -18.01
N ILE A 188 11.78 19.73 -17.57
CA ILE A 188 11.77 21.18 -17.75
C ILE A 188 11.67 21.84 -16.38
N ALA A 189 12.64 22.69 -16.05
CA ALA A 189 12.53 23.63 -14.97
C ALA A 189 12.45 25.05 -15.56
N ASN A 190 11.49 25.82 -15.08
CA ASN A 190 11.39 27.23 -15.44
C ASN A 190 12.01 28.05 -14.31
N ALA A 191 12.81 29.06 -14.66
CA ALA A 191 13.16 30.06 -13.67
C ALA A 191 11.88 30.84 -13.34
N ASP A 192 11.56 30.93 -12.05
CA ASP A 192 10.48 31.82 -11.59
C ASP A 192 10.68 33.22 -12.20
N GLU A 193 9.66 33.70 -12.89
CA GLU A 193 9.59 35.10 -13.35
C GLU A 193 9.45 36.08 -12.16
#